data_c7fc2535bb2aa9a63a68af5da166d147
#
_entry.id   c7fc2535bb2aa9a63a68af5da166d147
#
_cell.length_a   1.000
_cell.length_b   1.000
_cell.length_c   1.000
_cell.angle_alpha   90.00
_cell.angle_beta   90.00
_cell.angle_gamma   90.00
#
_symmetry.space_group_name_H-M   'P 1'
#
loop_
_entity.id
_entity.type
_entity.pdbx_description
1 polymer ?
#
loop_
_entity_poly.entity_id
_entity_poly.type
_entity_poly.pdbx_seq_one_letter_code
_entity_poly.pdbx_strand_id
1 'polypeptide(L)'
;IGSHGLNSGDYAPVELERAIASGEPAMLEKRATESFGKVAVDLAIGHVRTGKRGRYFIPSDPVDANRIARLVDTAIADRNVSHVLDALAPQNREYEVLRAGLARLQPHQAEERRKIEVSLERWRWLPRNVGTRYLLVNIPEYRVRLFENSREAASHRVIVGKSSTPTPQFSATVNAVVLNPSWTVPQSIIAESVGSLVRNRPGVARSRGYTWSDTGGGLRVVQRPGPQNSL
;
A
#
# COMPACT_ATOMS: atom_id res chain seq x y z
N ILE A 1 7.07 -2.38 -19.66
CA ILE A 1 7.40 -1.45 -18.56
C ILE A 1 6.36 -0.32 -18.52
N GLY A 2 6.15 0.42 -19.60
CA GLY A 2 5.20 1.54 -19.66
C GLY A 2 3.76 1.16 -19.31
N SER A 3 3.30 -0.05 -19.66
CA SER A 3 1.98 -0.56 -19.31
C SER A 3 1.78 -0.75 -17.80
N HIS A 4 2.86 -0.77 -17.02
CA HIS A 4 2.85 -0.81 -15.55
C HIS A 4 3.04 0.58 -14.93
N GLY A 5 3.08 1.65 -15.72
CA GLY A 5 3.32 3.00 -15.24
C GLY A 5 4.74 3.25 -14.76
N LEU A 6 5.71 2.46 -15.24
CA LEU A 6 7.13 2.66 -14.99
C LEU A 6 7.75 3.43 -16.17
N ASN A 7 8.63 4.39 -15.85
CA ASN A 7 9.34 5.15 -16.86
C ASN A 7 10.53 4.34 -17.41
N SER A 8 10.53 4.07 -18.72
CA SER A 8 11.60 3.30 -19.36
C SER A 8 12.99 3.93 -19.22
N GLY A 9 13.08 5.26 -19.11
CA GLY A 9 14.32 5.98 -18.91
C GLY A 9 15.10 5.58 -17.64
N ASP A 10 14.40 5.09 -16.61
CA ASP A 10 15.02 4.70 -15.33
C ASP A 10 15.82 3.38 -15.42
N TYR A 11 15.69 2.65 -16.52
CA TYR A 11 16.26 1.31 -16.73
C TYR A 11 17.39 1.27 -17.78
N ALA A 12 18.05 2.40 -18.00
CA ALA A 12 19.22 2.52 -18.87
C ALA A 12 19.02 1.97 -20.30
N PRO A 13 17.94 2.37 -21.03
CA PRO A 13 17.66 1.85 -22.37
C PRO A 13 18.77 2.17 -23.37
N VAL A 14 19.36 3.36 -23.29
CA VAL A 14 20.44 3.80 -24.21
C VAL A 14 21.71 2.97 -24.02
N GLU A 15 22.07 2.65 -22.77
CA GLU A 15 23.21 1.80 -22.46
C GLU A 15 22.98 0.36 -22.93
N LEU A 16 21.75 -0.14 -22.82
CA LEU A 16 21.38 -1.46 -23.35
C LEU A 16 21.46 -1.50 -24.87
N GLU A 17 20.94 -0.48 -25.57
CA GLU A 17 21.02 -0.36 -27.03
C GLU A 17 22.48 -0.30 -27.51
N ARG A 18 23.35 0.46 -26.84
CA ARG A 18 24.79 0.49 -27.13
C ARG A 18 25.45 -0.87 -26.91
N ALA A 19 25.09 -1.59 -25.87
CA ALA A 19 25.61 -2.93 -25.62
C ALA A 19 25.19 -3.92 -26.72
N ILE A 20 23.94 -3.83 -27.20
CA ILE A 20 23.47 -4.60 -28.36
C ILE A 20 24.27 -4.25 -29.63
N ALA A 21 24.46 -2.97 -29.89
CA ALA A 21 25.17 -2.49 -31.09
C ALA A 21 26.67 -2.81 -31.09
N SER A 22 27.30 -2.94 -29.91
CA SER A 22 28.71 -3.30 -29.78
C SER A 22 29.01 -4.74 -30.21
N GLY A 23 28.03 -5.63 -30.13
CA GLY A 23 28.22 -7.06 -30.39
C GLY A 23 29.09 -7.79 -29.35
N GLU A 24 29.42 -7.14 -28.21
CA GLU A 24 30.23 -7.72 -27.13
C GLU A 24 29.35 -8.52 -26.15
N PRO A 25 29.44 -9.85 -26.13
CA PRO A 25 28.54 -10.68 -25.31
C PRO A 25 28.57 -10.34 -23.80
N ALA A 26 29.77 -10.14 -23.25
CA ALA A 26 29.94 -9.84 -21.82
C ALA A 26 29.33 -8.48 -21.42
N MET A 27 29.45 -7.47 -22.28
CA MET A 27 28.83 -6.15 -22.07
C MET A 27 27.30 -6.27 -22.14
N LEU A 28 26.78 -6.99 -23.13
CA LEU A 28 25.35 -7.21 -23.32
C LEU A 28 24.76 -7.95 -22.13
N GLU A 29 25.35 -9.07 -21.71
CA GLU A 29 24.92 -9.86 -20.55
C GLU A 29 24.86 -9.00 -19.28
N LYS A 30 25.93 -8.24 -19.01
CA LYS A 30 25.97 -7.34 -17.84
C LYS A 30 24.84 -6.32 -17.87
N ARG A 31 24.68 -5.59 -18.98
CA ARG A 31 23.66 -4.53 -19.09
C ARG A 31 22.23 -5.07 -19.09
N ALA A 32 22.00 -6.20 -19.77
CA ALA A 32 20.71 -6.85 -19.77
C ALA A 32 20.30 -7.33 -18.35
N THR A 33 21.22 -7.97 -17.63
CA THR A 33 21.00 -8.42 -16.26
C THR A 33 20.75 -7.26 -15.28
N GLU A 34 21.52 -6.17 -15.39
CA GLU A 34 21.33 -4.96 -14.58
C GLU A 34 19.95 -4.33 -14.83
N SER A 35 19.56 -4.14 -16.08
CA SER A 35 18.27 -3.57 -16.46
C SER A 35 17.10 -4.47 -16.05
N PHE A 36 17.21 -5.78 -16.32
CA PHE A 36 16.24 -6.78 -15.89
C PHE A 36 16.05 -6.75 -14.38
N GLY A 37 17.14 -6.79 -13.61
CA GLY A 37 17.10 -6.80 -12.14
C GLY A 37 16.39 -5.56 -11.57
N LYS A 38 16.66 -4.37 -12.11
CA LYS A 38 15.97 -3.14 -11.71
C LYS A 38 14.47 -3.22 -11.97
N VAL A 39 14.08 -3.61 -13.19
CA VAL A 39 12.66 -3.77 -13.56
C VAL A 39 11.98 -4.82 -12.68
N ALA A 40 12.63 -5.97 -12.47
CA ALA A 40 12.11 -7.06 -11.65
C ALA A 40 11.84 -6.60 -10.20
N VAL A 41 12.78 -5.89 -9.58
CA VAL A 41 12.60 -5.32 -8.23
C VAL A 41 11.44 -4.32 -8.21
N ASP A 42 11.38 -3.40 -9.18
CA ASP A 42 10.36 -2.37 -9.20
C ASP A 42 8.95 -2.93 -9.48
N LEU A 43 8.82 -3.97 -10.28
CA LEU A 43 7.56 -4.70 -10.46
C LEU A 43 7.16 -5.50 -9.21
N ALA A 44 8.13 -6.10 -8.52
CA ALA A 44 7.85 -6.93 -7.35
C ALA A 44 7.49 -6.13 -6.10
N ILE A 45 8.17 -5.02 -5.83
CA ILE A 45 8.03 -4.29 -4.56
C ILE A 45 7.82 -2.78 -4.73
N GLY A 46 7.75 -2.27 -5.95
CA GLY A 46 7.60 -0.86 -6.27
C GLY A 46 8.92 -0.12 -6.44
N HIS A 47 8.87 0.96 -7.22
CA HIS A 47 10.01 1.85 -7.50
C HIS A 47 10.39 2.69 -6.27
N VAL A 48 9.41 3.15 -5.49
CA VAL A 48 9.64 3.90 -4.25
C VAL A 48 10.04 2.94 -3.13
N ARG A 49 11.28 3.05 -2.66
CA ARG A 49 11.83 2.18 -1.60
C ARG A 49 11.14 2.40 -0.25
N THR A 50 11.03 1.36 0.55
CA THR A 50 10.28 1.32 1.82
C THR A 50 10.56 2.52 2.74
N GLY A 51 11.82 2.92 2.91
CA GLY A 51 12.19 4.07 3.75
C GLY A 51 11.70 5.45 3.24
N LYS A 52 11.19 5.53 2.01
CA LYS A 52 10.64 6.76 1.40
C LYS A 52 9.11 6.76 1.29
N ARG A 53 8.42 5.72 1.79
CA ARG A 53 6.96 5.58 1.67
C ARG A 53 6.15 6.34 2.75
N GLY A 54 6.80 7.15 3.57
CA GLY A 54 6.13 7.93 4.61
C GLY A 54 5.50 7.04 5.71
N ARG A 55 4.22 7.26 6.02
CA ARG A 55 3.47 6.51 7.05
C ARG A 55 2.93 5.17 6.55
N TYR A 56 3.72 4.45 5.77
CA TYR A 56 3.39 3.15 5.22
C TYR A 56 4.22 2.07 5.93
N PHE A 57 3.56 1.19 6.68
CA PHE A 57 4.17 0.18 7.54
C PHE A 57 3.83 -1.25 7.11
N ILE A 58 3.49 -1.46 5.85
CA ILE A 58 3.24 -2.80 5.30
C ILE A 58 4.57 -3.36 4.81
N PRO A 59 5.02 -4.53 5.31
CA PRO A 59 6.23 -5.18 4.82
C PRO A 59 6.00 -5.66 3.38
N SER A 60 7.03 -5.55 2.55
CA SER A 60 7.06 -6.14 1.21
C SER A 60 7.97 -7.37 1.22
N ASP A 61 7.67 -8.33 0.33
CA ASP A 61 8.50 -9.50 0.16
C ASP A 61 9.89 -9.09 -0.34
N PRO A 62 10.97 -9.62 0.26
CA PRO A 62 12.32 -9.31 -0.17
C PRO A 62 12.59 -9.84 -1.58
N VAL A 63 13.29 -9.03 -2.38
CA VAL A 63 13.81 -9.45 -3.69
C VAL A 63 15.33 -9.31 -3.64
N ASP A 64 16.00 -10.40 -3.33
CA ASP A 64 17.45 -10.48 -3.23
C ASP A 64 18.12 -10.83 -4.58
N ALA A 65 19.44 -10.78 -4.62
CA ALA A 65 20.22 -11.10 -5.81
C ALA A 65 20.00 -12.54 -6.30
N ASN A 66 19.84 -13.50 -5.39
CA ASN A 66 19.61 -14.90 -5.75
C ASN A 66 18.25 -15.09 -6.41
N ARG A 67 17.22 -14.39 -5.93
CA ARG A 67 15.90 -14.40 -6.58
C ARG A 67 15.97 -13.78 -7.97
N ILE A 68 16.69 -12.67 -8.14
CA ILE A 68 16.89 -12.04 -9.45
C ILE A 68 17.62 -12.99 -10.40
N ALA A 69 18.70 -13.64 -9.96
CA ALA A 69 19.44 -14.60 -10.80
C ALA A 69 18.53 -15.75 -11.31
N ARG A 70 17.75 -16.36 -10.42
CA ARG A 70 16.78 -17.41 -10.84
C ARG A 70 15.74 -16.88 -11.84
N LEU A 71 15.30 -15.65 -11.72
CA LEU A 71 14.35 -15.03 -12.67
C LEU A 71 15.00 -14.81 -14.04
N VAL A 72 16.28 -14.41 -14.07
CA VAL A 72 17.05 -14.29 -15.31
C VAL A 72 17.16 -15.67 -15.99
N ASP A 73 17.57 -16.71 -15.23
CA ASP A 73 17.68 -18.06 -15.75
C ASP A 73 16.35 -18.55 -16.33
N THR A 74 15.25 -18.31 -15.63
CA THR A 74 13.89 -18.64 -16.11
C THR A 74 13.55 -17.89 -17.39
N ALA A 75 13.83 -16.57 -17.44
CA ALA A 75 13.53 -15.75 -18.60
C ALA A 75 14.32 -16.21 -19.86
N ILE A 76 15.56 -16.67 -19.66
CA ILE A 76 16.40 -17.23 -20.72
C ILE A 76 15.85 -18.59 -21.18
N ALA A 77 15.54 -19.49 -20.22
CA ALA A 77 15.03 -20.83 -20.52
C ALA A 77 13.70 -20.78 -21.28
N ASP A 78 12.77 -19.95 -20.83
CA ASP A 78 11.46 -19.77 -21.43
C ASP A 78 11.48 -18.91 -22.69
N ARG A 79 12.60 -18.23 -22.99
CA ARG A 79 12.74 -17.22 -24.05
C ARG A 79 11.63 -16.15 -24.01
N ASN A 80 11.17 -15.83 -22.81
CA ASN A 80 10.04 -14.91 -22.60
C ASN A 80 10.25 -14.00 -21.38
N VAL A 81 11.07 -13.00 -21.57
CA VAL A 81 11.36 -11.97 -20.55
C VAL A 81 10.10 -11.26 -20.07
N SER A 82 9.18 -10.93 -20.99
CA SER A 82 7.96 -10.20 -20.65
C SER A 82 7.07 -11.00 -19.72
N HIS A 83 6.89 -12.30 -19.96
CA HIS A 83 6.08 -13.18 -19.11
C HIS A 83 6.64 -13.26 -17.68
N VAL A 84 7.96 -13.43 -17.54
CA VAL A 84 8.61 -13.50 -16.22
C VAL A 84 8.48 -12.18 -15.46
N LEU A 85 8.62 -11.04 -16.13
CA LEU A 85 8.45 -9.73 -15.53
C LEU A 85 6.99 -9.45 -15.16
N ASP A 86 6.04 -9.76 -16.04
CA ASP A 86 4.60 -9.58 -15.78
C ASP A 86 4.15 -10.40 -14.56
N ALA A 87 4.68 -11.61 -14.36
CA ALA A 87 4.37 -12.46 -13.21
C ALA A 87 4.83 -11.86 -11.86
N LEU A 88 5.75 -10.91 -11.86
CA LEU A 88 6.19 -10.18 -10.66
C LEU A 88 5.24 -9.05 -10.26
N ALA A 89 4.46 -8.54 -11.18
CA ALA A 89 3.49 -7.49 -10.90
C ALA A 89 2.28 -8.03 -10.11
N PRO A 90 1.49 -7.17 -9.45
CA PRO A 90 0.23 -7.58 -8.83
C PRO A 90 -0.71 -8.23 -9.84
N GLN A 91 -1.31 -9.38 -9.47
CA GLN A 91 -2.20 -10.15 -10.33
C GLN A 91 -3.69 -9.95 -9.98
N ASN A 92 -4.01 -8.90 -9.22
CA ASN A 92 -5.39 -8.61 -8.85
C ASN A 92 -6.11 -7.80 -9.95
N ARG A 93 -7.44 -7.90 -9.95
CA ARG A 93 -8.31 -7.26 -10.94
C ARG A 93 -8.12 -5.73 -10.97
N GLU A 94 -7.95 -5.11 -9.83
CA GLU A 94 -7.83 -3.65 -9.70
C GLU A 94 -6.54 -3.14 -10.38
N TYR A 95 -5.46 -3.88 -10.25
CA TYR A 95 -4.21 -3.55 -10.93
C TYR A 95 -4.35 -3.65 -12.45
N GLU A 96 -5.00 -4.70 -12.95
CA GLU A 96 -5.25 -4.87 -14.38
C GLU A 96 -6.20 -3.79 -14.94
N VAL A 97 -7.22 -3.38 -14.18
CA VAL A 97 -8.11 -2.26 -14.58
C VAL A 97 -7.32 -0.95 -14.69
N LEU A 98 -6.39 -0.70 -13.76
CA LEU A 98 -5.51 0.48 -13.83
C LEU A 98 -4.57 0.43 -15.04
N ARG A 99 -3.98 -0.72 -15.34
CA ARG A 99 -3.15 -0.92 -16.55
C ARG A 99 -3.94 -0.66 -17.82
N ALA A 100 -5.14 -1.24 -17.92
CA ALA A 100 -6.03 -1.01 -19.06
C ALA A 100 -6.47 0.46 -19.17
N GLY A 101 -6.70 1.13 -18.05
CA GLY A 101 -6.99 2.57 -17.99
C GLY A 101 -5.82 3.39 -18.50
N LEU A 102 -4.59 3.09 -18.05
CA LEU A 102 -3.38 3.77 -18.49
C LEU A 102 -3.17 3.68 -20.01
N ALA A 103 -3.41 2.50 -20.59
CA ALA A 103 -3.27 2.27 -22.01
C ALA A 103 -4.25 3.06 -22.90
N ARG A 104 -5.38 3.50 -22.33
CA ARG A 104 -6.41 4.27 -23.05
C ARG A 104 -6.21 5.78 -23.02
N LEU A 105 -5.30 6.26 -22.14
CA LEU A 105 -5.08 7.69 -21.96
C LEU A 105 -4.39 8.32 -23.16
N GLN A 106 -4.91 9.46 -23.57
CA GLN A 106 -4.31 10.31 -24.60
C GLN A 106 -3.11 11.10 -24.01
N PRO A 107 -2.15 11.55 -24.87
CA PRO A 107 -0.98 12.29 -24.42
C PRO A 107 -1.26 13.55 -23.59
N HIS A 108 -2.37 14.23 -23.84
CA HIS A 108 -2.74 15.46 -23.13
C HIS A 108 -3.34 15.21 -21.72
N GLN A 109 -3.65 13.95 -21.37
CA GLN A 109 -4.21 13.56 -20.08
C GLN A 109 -3.10 13.25 -19.06
N ALA A 110 -2.19 14.16 -18.86
CA ALA A 110 -1.00 13.95 -18.02
C ALA A 110 -1.35 13.80 -16.53
N GLU A 111 -2.37 14.50 -16.04
CA GLU A 111 -2.78 14.42 -14.63
C GLU A 111 -3.43 13.07 -14.32
N GLU A 112 -4.34 12.59 -15.18
CA GLU A 112 -4.98 11.28 -15.05
C GLU A 112 -3.93 10.17 -15.14
N ARG A 113 -3.00 10.28 -16.05
CA ARG A 113 -1.84 9.38 -16.18
C ARG A 113 -1.09 9.28 -14.87
N ARG A 114 -0.70 10.41 -14.29
CA ARG A 114 0.04 10.45 -13.02
C ARG A 114 -0.76 9.80 -11.87
N LYS A 115 -2.06 10.03 -11.80
CA LYS A 115 -2.94 9.40 -10.77
C LYS A 115 -2.94 7.88 -10.91
N ILE A 116 -3.03 7.37 -12.13
CA ILE A 116 -3.00 5.92 -12.39
C ILE A 116 -1.60 5.35 -12.08
N GLU A 117 -0.53 6.00 -12.51
CA GLU A 117 0.85 5.57 -12.24
C GLU A 117 1.15 5.48 -10.73
N VAL A 118 0.73 6.49 -9.96
CA VAL A 118 0.83 6.47 -8.49
C VAL A 118 0.00 5.34 -7.89
N SER A 119 -1.17 5.06 -8.42
CA SER A 119 -2.01 3.97 -7.93
C SER A 119 -1.39 2.60 -8.24
N LEU A 120 -0.86 2.40 -9.46
CA LEU A 120 -0.11 1.21 -9.84
C LEU A 120 1.12 1.00 -8.94
N GLU A 121 1.87 2.08 -8.66
CA GLU A 121 3.00 2.04 -7.74
C GLU A 121 2.58 1.57 -6.35
N ARG A 122 1.50 2.10 -5.79
CA ARG A 122 0.99 1.73 -4.46
C ARG A 122 0.51 0.28 -4.39
N TRP A 123 -0.06 -0.25 -5.44
CA TRP A 123 -0.43 -1.66 -5.52
C TRP A 123 0.78 -2.59 -5.43
N ARG A 124 1.93 -2.19 -5.99
CA ARG A 124 3.18 -2.96 -5.89
C ARG A 124 3.75 -3.02 -4.46
N TRP A 125 3.36 -2.11 -3.59
CA TRP A 125 3.80 -2.13 -2.19
C TRP A 125 3.09 -3.17 -1.33
N LEU A 126 1.92 -3.64 -1.76
CA LEU A 126 1.14 -4.63 -1.01
C LEU A 126 1.76 -6.03 -1.12
N PRO A 127 1.65 -6.88 -0.06
CA PRO A 127 2.03 -8.27 -0.13
C PRO A 127 1.29 -9.00 -1.26
N ARG A 128 1.98 -9.90 -1.94
CA ARG A 128 1.36 -10.71 -3.01
C ARG A 128 0.42 -11.78 -2.46
N ASN A 129 0.71 -12.28 -1.27
CA ASN A 129 -0.14 -13.23 -0.57
C ASN A 129 -0.73 -12.57 0.69
N VAL A 130 -2.00 -12.28 0.66
CA VAL A 130 -2.77 -11.73 1.80
C VAL A 130 -3.63 -12.82 2.46
N GLY A 131 -3.49 -14.08 2.02
CA GLY A 131 -4.29 -15.19 2.50
C GLY A 131 -5.65 -15.29 1.79
N THR A 132 -6.42 -16.31 2.18
CA THR A 132 -7.75 -16.58 1.60
C THR A 132 -8.86 -15.75 2.22
N ARG A 133 -8.61 -15.20 3.41
CA ARG A 133 -9.56 -14.35 4.15
C ARG A 133 -8.85 -13.12 4.71
N TYR A 134 -9.26 -11.93 4.29
CA TYR A 134 -8.64 -10.69 4.73
C TYR A 134 -9.60 -9.50 4.70
N LEU A 135 -9.29 -8.49 5.49
CA LEU A 135 -9.94 -7.19 5.47
C LEU A 135 -9.05 -6.20 4.73
N LEU A 136 -9.58 -5.52 3.72
CA LEU A 136 -8.93 -4.44 3.01
C LEU A 136 -9.60 -3.11 3.34
N VAL A 137 -8.89 -2.23 4.03
CA VAL A 137 -9.35 -0.86 4.29
C VAL A 137 -8.82 0.05 3.19
N ASN A 138 -9.70 0.51 2.30
CA ASN A 138 -9.36 1.49 1.28
C ASN A 138 -9.68 2.90 1.81
N ILE A 139 -8.64 3.59 2.28
CA ILE A 139 -8.75 4.91 2.90
C ILE A 139 -9.40 5.94 1.97
N PRO A 140 -8.99 6.11 0.69
CA PRO A 140 -9.61 7.04 -0.24
C PRO A 140 -11.10 6.77 -0.52
N GLU A 141 -11.55 5.52 -0.43
CA GLU A 141 -12.94 5.15 -0.64
C GLU A 141 -13.79 5.20 0.63
N TYR A 142 -13.17 5.40 1.81
CA TYR A 142 -13.84 5.33 3.11
C TYR A 142 -14.55 3.99 3.32
N ARG A 143 -13.92 2.87 2.88
CA ARG A 143 -14.51 1.54 2.93
C ARG A 143 -13.55 0.50 3.48
N VAL A 144 -14.11 -0.45 4.24
CA VAL A 144 -13.50 -1.74 4.53
C VAL A 144 -14.26 -2.82 3.77
N ARG A 145 -13.53 -3.74 3.15
CA ARG A 145 -14.07 -4.92 2.47
C ARG A 145 -13.51 -6.17 3.10
N LEU A 146 -14.39 -7.14 3.35
CA LEU A 146 -14.00 -8.50 3.70
C LEU A 146 -13.92 -9.32 2.41
N PHE A 147 -12.78 -9.94 2.19
CA PHE A 147 -12.58 -10.90 1.11
C PHE A 147 -12.49 -12.31 1.66
N GLU A 148 -13.14 -13.25 1.00
CA GLU A 148 -13.07 -14.69 1.25
C GLU A 148 -12.88 -15.40 -0.09
N ASN A 149 -11.78 -16.18 -0.21
CA ASN A 149 -11.42 -16.88 -1.46
C ASN A 149 -11.46 -15.96 -2.70
N SER A 150 -10.85 -14.77 -2.59
CA SER A 150 -10.78 -13.74 -3.64
C SER A 150 -12.12 -13.13 -4.05
N ARG A 151 -13.19 -13.35 -3.27
CA ARG A 151 -14.51 -12.75 -3.48
C ARG A 151 -14.83 -11.77 -2.36
N GLU A 152 -15.42 -10.64 -2.69
CA GLU A 152 -15.92 -9.70 -1.69
C GLU A 152 -17.15 -10.32 -0.99
N ALA A 153 -17.02 -10.59 0.30
CA ALA A 153 -18.07 -11.17 1.15
C ALA A 153 -18.88 -10.10 1.87
N ALA A 154 -18.25 -8.97 2.23
CA ALA A 154 -18.93 -7.86 2.90
C ALA A 154 -18.19 -6.54 2.64
N SER A 155 -18.92 -5.42 2.73
CA SER A 155 -18.38 -4.08 2.60
C SER A 155 -19.08 -3.11 3.54
N HIS A 156 -18.29 -2.30 4.27
CA HIS A 156 -18.81 -1.30 5.20
C HIS A 156 -18.11 0.04 5.03
N ARG A 157 -18.80 1.12 5.37
CA ARG A 157 -18.18 2.44 5.48
C ARG A 157 -17.31 2.51 6.73
N VAL A 158 -16.18 3.23 6.63
CA VAL A 158 -15.28 3.47 7.77
C VAL A 158 -14.95 4.96 7.88
N ILE A 159 -14.64 5.37 9.11
CA ILE A 159 -14.10 6.69 9.39
C ILE A 159 -12.59 6.61 9.22
N VAL A 160 -12.02 7.57 8.49
CA VAL A 160 -10.57 7.69 8.28
C VAL A 160 -10.07 9.05 8.76
N GLY A 161 -8.77 9.15 9.00
CA GLY A 161 -8.14 10.40 9.42
C GLY A 161 -8.17 11.48 8.34
N LYS A 162 -8.09 12.74 8.76
CA LYS A 162 -7.95 13.92 7.88
C LYS A 162 -6.55 13.95 7.26
N SER A 163 -6.35 14.78 6.23
CA SER A 163 -5.02 14.98 5.62
C SER A 163 -3.95 15.46 6.61
N SER A 164 -4.35 16.26 7.63
CA SER A 164 -3.45 16.73 8.70
C SER A 164 -3.15 15.65 9.76
N THR A 165 -4.05 14.69 9.94
CA THR A 165 -3.93 13.55 10.88
C THR A 165 -4.29 12.25 10.17
N PRO A 166 -3.52 11.82 9.17
CA PRO A 166 -3.89 10.72 8.29
C PRO A 166 -3.86 9.38 9.02
N THR A 167 -4.80 8.50 8.64
CA THR A 167 -4.78 7.09 9.05
C THR A 167 -3.47 6.44 8.57
N PRO A 168 -2.68 5.80 9.45
CA PRO A 168 -1.50 5.07 9.05
C PRO A 168 -1.89 3.85 8.21
N GLN A 169 -1.02 3.49 7.24
CA GLN A 169 -1.19 2.32 6.39
C GLN A 169 -0.30 1.19 6.93
N PHE A 170 -0.92 0.12 7.39
CA PHE A 170 -0.21 -1.03 7.98
C PHE A 170 -0.93 -2.34 7.67
N SER A 171 -0.23 -3.45 7.87
CA SER A 171 -0.80 -4.79 7.84
C SER A 171 -0.71 -5.40 9.23
N ALA A 172 -1.77 -6.08 9.65
CA ALA A 172 -1.84 -6.78 10.92
C ALA A 172 -2.74 -8.01 10.81
N THR A 173 -2.50 -9.00 11.66
CA THR A 173 -3.38 -10.17 11.77
C THR A 173 -4.48 -9.87 12.78
N VAL A 174 -5.73 -10.09 12.39
CA VAL A 174 -6.88 -10.04 13.32
C VAL A 174 -6.88 -11.34 14.13
N ASN A 175 -6.62 -11.24 15.42
CA ASN A 175 -6.55 -12.39 16.33
C ASN A 175 -7.68 -12.41 17.38
N ALA A 176 -8.45 -11.33 17.48
CA ALA A 176 -9.56 -11.22 18.41
C ALA A 176 -10.62 -10.25 17.91
N VAL A 177 -11.86 -10.48 18.33
CA VAL A 177 -13.00 -9.56 18.16
C VAL A 177 -13.55 -9.25 19.56
N VAL A 178 -13.62 -7.97 19.89
CA VAL A 178 -14.18 -7.51 21.16
C VAL A 178 -15.57 -6.94 20.89
N LEU A 179 -16.59 -7.54 21.47
CA LEU A 179 -17.97 -7.06 21.34
C LEU A 179 -18.24 -5.97 22.38
N ASN A 180 -18.96 -4.94 21.97
CA ASN A 180 -19.31 -3.80 22.83
C ASN A 180 -18.09 -3.24 23.61
N PRO A 181 -17.01 -2.82 22.91
CA PRO A 181 -15.76 -2.41 23.55
C PRO A 181 -15.89 -1.06 24.26
N SER A 182 -15.02 -0.84 25.24
CA SER A 182 -14.71 0.52 25.69
C SER A 182 -13.75 1.19 24.70
N TRP A 183 -13.84 2.50 24.54
CA TRP A 183 -12.92 3.25 23.70
C TRP A 183 -11.90 4.02 24.56
N THR A 184 -10.65 3.61 24.52
CA THR A 184 -9.56 4.44 25.04
C THR A 184 -9.24 5.53 24.03
N VAL A 185 -9.53 6.78 24.37
CA VAL A 185 -9.40 7.91 23.47
C VAL A 185 -7.93 8.19 23.19
N PRO A 186 -7.48 8.22 21.92
CA PRO A 186 -6.11 8.57 21.57
C PRO A 186 -5.74 9.99 22.03
N GLN A 187 -4.47 10.22 22.38
CA GLN A 187 -3.99 11.54 22.85
C GLN A 187 -4.22 12.66 21.83
N SER A 188 -4.11 12.36 20.53
CA SER A 188 -4.43 13.32 19.47
C SER A 188 -5.88 13.80 19.51
N ILE A 189 -6.83 12.89 19.76
CA ILE A 189 -8.26 13.23 19.86
C ILE A 189 -8.56 13.93 21.20
N ILE A 190 -7.87 13.55 22.27
CA ILE A 190 -7.95 14.28 23.53
C ILE A 190 -7.51 15.74 23.31
N ALA A 191 -6.39 15.97 22.65
CA ALA A 191 -5.89 17.30 22.35
C ALA A 191 -6.81 18.09 21.40
N GLU A 192 -7.39 17.43 20.40
CA GLU A 192 -8.23 18.07 19.38
C GLU A 192 -9.61 18.49 19.92
N SER A 193 -10.26 17.66 20.75
CA SER A 193 -11.66 17.88 21.10
C SER A 193 -12.08 17.37 22.49
N VAL A 194 -11.82 16.09 22.79
CA VAL A 194 -12.36 15.43 23.99
C VAL A 194 -11.79 16.02 25.28
N GLY A 195 -10.54 16.45 25.27
CA GLY A 195 -9.92 17.09 26.43
C GLY A 195 -10.59 18.41 26.82
N SER A 196 -11.01 19.20 25.84
CA SER A 196 -11.80 20.43 26.08
C SER A 196 -13.19 20.08 26.63
N LEU A 197 -13.86 19.08 26.08
CA LEU A 197 -15.16 18.60 26.57
C LEU A 197 -15.08 18.16 28.04
N VAL A 198 -14.07 17.36 28.39
CA VAL A 198 -13.85 16.83 29.74
C VAL A 198 -13.57 17.97 30.75
N ARG A 199 -12.74 18.95 30.39
CA ARG A 199 -12.39 20.07 31.26
C ARG A 199 -13.53 21.09 31.43
N ASN A 200 -14.17 21.47 30.33
CA ASN A 200 -15.11 22.60 30.32
C ASN A 200 -16.57 22.17 30.53
N ARG A 201 -16.91 20.91 30.21
CA ARG A 201 -18.29 20.38 30.32
C ARG A 201 -18.30 18.97 30.90
N PRO A 202 -17.77 18.76 32.13
CA PRO A 202 -17.60 17.44 32.72
C PRO A 202 -18.93 16.66 32.89
N GLY A 203 -20.03 17.35 33.15
CA GLY A 203 -21.36 16.74 33.21
C GLY A 203 -21.79 16.14 31.87
N VAL A 204 -21.60 16.88 30.78
CA VAL A 204 -21.88 16.40 29.41
C VAL A 204 -20.92 15.25 29.02
N ALA A 205 -19.66 15.34 29.40
CA ALA A 205 -18.72 14.25 29.16
C ALA A 205 -19.18 12.96 29.85
N ARG A 206 -19.58 13.03 31.13
CA ARG A 206 -20.11 11.88 31.89
C ARG A 206 -21.40 11.30 31.27
N SER A 207 -22.33 12.14 30.85
CA SER A 207 -23.58 11.68 30.21
C SER A 207 -23.33 10.98 28.88
N ARG A 208 -22.21 11.27 28.20
CA ARG A 208 -21.74 10.57 26.99
C ARG A 208 -20.87 9.34 27.29
N GLY A 209 -20.80 8.90 28.56
CA GLY A 209 -20.05 7.73 28.97
C GLY A 209 -18.54 7.92 29.11
N TYR A 210 -18.02 9.16 29.06
CA TYR A 210 -16.61 9.40 29.27
C TYR A 210 -16.24 9.34 30.76
N THR A 211 -15.12 8.68 31.04
CA THR A 211 -14.42 8.68 32.31
C THR A 211 -12.97 9.10 32.07
N TRP A 212 -12.33 9.73 33.05
CA TRP A 212 -10.97 10.19 32.89
C TRP A 212 -10.18 10.17 34.19
N SER A 213 -8.88 10.10 34.06
CA SER A 213 -7.91 10.18 35.15
C SER A 213 -6.68 10.94 34.69
N ASP A 214 -6.04 11.67 35.60
CA ASP A 214 -4.72 12.20 35.40
C ASP A 214 -3.70 11.12 35.80
N THR A 215 -2.78 10.80 34.90
CA THR A 215 -1.78 9.73 35.11
C THR A 215 -0.38 10.26 35.37
N GLY A 216 -0.20 11.58 35.67
CA GLY A 216 1.10 12.22 35.84
C GLY A 216 1.86 12.45 34.51
N GLY A 217 1.49 11.74 33.47
CA GLY A 217 1.98 11.90 32.08
C GLY A 217 0.95 12.46 31.13
N GLY A 218 -0.21 12.86 31.64
CA GLY A 218 -1.30 13.44 30.85
C GLY A 218 -2.68 12.85 31.14
N LEU A 219 -3.69 13.43 30.50
CA LEU A 219 -5.08 13.04 30.65
C LEU A 219 -5.35 11.71 29.92
N ARG A 220 -5.75 10.68 30.64
CA ARG A 220 -6.29 9.45 30.07
C ARG A 220 -7.82 9.54 30.07
N VAL A 221 -8.43 9.35 28.91
CA VAL A 221 -9.88 9.36 28.75
C VAL A 221 -10.34 8.03 28.16
N VAL A 222 -11.41 7.47 28.74
CA VAL A 222 -12.04 6.23 28.29
C VAL A 222 -13.53 6.48 28.14
N GLN A 223 -14.11 6.10 27.01
CA GLN A 223 -15.57 6.05 26.84
C GLN A 223 -16.06 4.63 27.10
N ARG A 224 -17.09 4.51 27.95
CA ARG A 224 -17.67 3.22 28.31
C ARG A 224 -18.39 2.58 27.13
N PRO A 225 -18.55 1.24 27.14
CA PRO A 225 -19.42 0.55 26.20
C PRO A 225 -20.86 1.10 26.22
N GLY A 226 -21.55 1.01 25.07
CA GLY A 226 -22.95 1.40 24.97
C GLY A 226 -23.29 2.21 23.73
N PRO A 227 -24.55 2.61 23.54
CA PRO A 227 -25.03 3.28 22.34
C PRO A 227 -24.45 4.69 22.11
N GLN A 228 -23.83 5.27 23.15
CA GLN A 228 -23.15 6.57 23.07
C GLN A 228 -21.65 6.43 22.73
N ASN A 229 -21.14 5.20 22.61
CA ASN A 229 -19.75 4.96 22.28
C ASN A 229 -19.46 5.41 20.84
N SER A 230 -18.32 6.07 20.64
CA SER A 230 -17.92 6.65 19.35
C SER A 230 -17.10 5.69 18.46
N LEU A 231 -16.92 4.41 18.90
CA LEU A 231 -16.34 3.36 18.08
C LEU A 231 -17.35 2.78 17.12
#